data_e98d94df470a3e617db6065041b934a6
#
_entry.id   e98d94df470a3e617db6065041b934a6
#
_cell.length_a   1.000
_cell.length_b   1.000
_cell.length_c   1.000
_cell.angle_alpha   90.00
_cell.angle_beta   90.00
_cell.angle_gamma   90.00
#
_symmetry.space_group_name_H-M   'P 1'
#
loop_
_entity.id
_entity.type
_entity.pdbx_description
1 polymer ?
#
loop_
_entity_poly.entity_id
_entity_poly.type
_entity_poly.pdbx_seq_one_letter_code
_entity_poly.pdbx_strand_id
1 'polypeptide(L)'
;MKSYLLALLALCNALLLSAQTDIQDLRDNYAVGQIVTITGIVTHGEEMGSSVRYMQDESAGIAIYSGAWEGFTTPSRGDEITVTGEISEYNGLLEVGPNLSAVTINSTGNDLPDFEYIDLSDFNEGVEGELVNFDGAQFQDGGSTF
;
A
#
# COMPACT_ATOMS: atom_id res chain seq x y z
N MET A 1 -61.44 19.64 -12.44
CA MET A 1 -60.21 19.97 -11.69
C MET A 1 -59.37 18.71 -11.65
N LYS A 2 -58.30 18.69 -12.44
CA LYS A 2 -57.41 17.53 -12.54
C LYS A 2 -56.15 17.80 -11.68
N SER A 3 -56.01 17.06 -10.58
CA SER A 3 -54.85 17.12 -9.73
C SER A 3 -53.70 16.34 -10.38
N TYR A 4 -52.61 17.05 -10.72
CA TYR A 4 -51.39 16.42 -11.18
C TYR A 4 -50.52 16.09 -9.95
N LEU A 5 -50.42 14.79 -9.65
CA LEU A 5 -49.54 14.27 -8.65
C LEU A 5 -48.12 14.23 -9.27
N LEU A 6 -47.28 15.19 -8.92
CA LEU A 6 -45.85 15.17 -9.29
C LEU A 6 -45.15 14.10 -8.39
N ALA A 7 -44.87 12.97 -8.97
CA ALA A 7 -43.95 12.01 -8.37
C ALA A 7 -42.52 12.55 -8.54
N LEU A 8 -41.95 13.11 -7.48
CA LEU A 8 -40.53 13.45 -7.39
C LEU A 8 -39.73 12.17 -7.17
N LEU A 9 -39.21 11.62 -8.27
CA LEU A 9 -38.30 10.49 -8.23
C LEU A 9 -36.94 11.04 -7.76
N ALA A 10 -36.69 10.99 -6.47
CA ALA A 10 -35.36 11.25 -5.90
C ALA A 10 -34.44 10.15 -6.36
N LEU A 11 -33.65 10.40 -7.40
CA LEU A 11 -32.57 9.54 -7.85
C LEU A 11 -31.46 9.63 -6.79
N CYS A 12 -31.51 8.73 -5.82
CA CYS A 12 -30.44 8.55 -4.85
C CYS A 12 -29.25 7.94 -5.61
N ASN A 13 -28.36 8.80 -6.13
CA ASN A 13 -27.04 8.37 -6.54
C ASN A 13 -26.29 7.96 -5.26
N ALA A 14 -26.38 6.68 -4.92
CA ALA A 14 -25.43 6.09 -4.01
C ALA A 14 -24.07 6.14 -4.72
N LEU A 15 -23.28 7.15 -4.41
CA LEU A 15 -21.84 7.11 -4.62
C LEU A 15 -21.38 5.89 -3.82
N LEU A 16 -21.06 4.82 -4.53
CA LEU A 16 -20.28 3.74 -3.97
C LEU A 16 -18.91 4.35 -3.68
N LEU A 17 -18.79 4.98 -2.51
CA LEU A 17 -17.49 5.24 -1.92
C LEU A 17 -16.91 3.84 -1.68
N SER A 18 -16.02 3.40 -2.55
CA SER A 18 -15.17 2.26 -2.24
C SER A 18 -14.46 2.67 -0.93
N ALA A 19 -14.86 2.07 0.18
CA ALA A 19 -14.15 2.30 1.42
C ALA A 19 -12.71 1.90 1.15
N GLN A 20 -11.79 2.82 1.38
CA GLN A 20 -10.38 2.54 1.40
C GLN A 20 -10.18 1.47 2.46
N THR A 21 -9.52 0.40 2.12
CA THR A 21 -9.21 -0.69 3.05
C THR A 21 -7.91 -0.34 3.75
N ASP A 22 -7.87 -0.41 5.06
CA ASP A 22 -6.64 -0.30 5.82
C ASP A 22 -5.71 -1.46 5.46
N ILE A 23 -4.40 -1.22 5.42
CA ILE A 23 -3.43 -2.23 5.01
C ILE A 23 -3.43 -3.41 5.98
N GLN A 24 -3.61 -3.18 7.29
CA GLN A 24 -3.71 -4.26 8.27
C GLN A 24 -4.94 -5.13 8.04
N ASP A 25 -6.11 -4.52 7.82
CA ASP A 25 -7.34 -5.27 7.50
C ASP A 25 -7.17 -6.12 6.23
N LEU A 26 -6.44 -5.57 5.25
CA LEU A 26 -6.10 -6.29 4.05
C LEU A 26 -5.19 -7.49 4.35
N ARG A 27 -4.13 -7.29 5.13
CA ARG A 27 -3.18 -8.35 5.52
C ARG A 27 -3.84 -9.48 6.28
N ASP A 28 -4.80 -9.15 7.15
CA ASP A 28 -5.52 -10.14 7.98
C ASP A 28 -6.57 -10.94 7.19
N ASN A 29 -7.13 -10.36 6.12
CA ASN A 29 -8.32 -10.88 5.45
C ASN A 29 -8.19 -10.98 3.92
N TYR A 30 -6.97 -10.97 3.36
CA TYR A 30 -6.77 -10.99 1.91
C TYR A 30 -7.18 -12.30 1.25
N ALA A 31 -7.50 -12.20 -0.03
CA ALA A 31 -7.57 -13.34 -0.93
C ALA A 31 -6.74 -13.03 -2.18
N VAL A 32 -5.84 -13.94 -2.55
CA VAL A 32 -5.08 -13.84 -3.80
C VAL A 32 -6.04 -13.71 -4.98
N GLY A 33 -5.80 -12.74 -5.85
CA GLY A 33 -6.67 -12.39 -6.97
C GLY A 33 -7.76 -11.36 -6.64
N GLN A 34 -7.90 -10.96 -5.37
CA GLN A 34 -8.82 -9.88 -4.98
C GLN A 34 -8.30 -8.52 -5.50
N ILE A 35 -9.19 -7.71 -6.03
CA ILE A 35 -8.90 -6.32 -6.39
C ILE A 35 -9.14 -5.43 -5.17
N VAL A 36 -8.15 -4.64 -4.82
CA VAL A 36 -8.18 -3.73 -3.66
C VAL A 36 -7.80 -2.31 -4.07
N THR A 37 -8.23 -1.35 -3.27
CA THR A 37 -7.78 0.05 -3.35
C THR A 37 -7.27 0.46 -1.97
N ILE A 38 -6.01 0.83 -1.90
CA ILE A 38 -5.31 1.23 -0.67
C ILE A 38 -4.60 2.57 -0.87
N THR A 39 -4.39 3.29 0.21
CA THR A 39 -3.63 4.56 0.21
C THR A 39 -2.62 4.55 1.33
N GLY A 40 -1.44 5.10 1.08
CA GLY A 40 -0.38 5.22 2.08
C GLY A 40 0.81 6.01 1.56
N ILE A 41 1.79 6.20 2.42
CA ILE A 41 3.06 6.86 2.12
C ILE A 41 4.07 5.85 1.60
N VAL A 42 4.71 6.14 0.50
CA VAL A 42 5.82 5.34 -0.02
C VAL A 42 7.02 5.47 0.92
N THR A 43 7.35 4.39 1.59
CA THR A 43 8.45 4.32 2.56
C THR A 43 9.76 3.91 1.92
N HIS A 44 9.68 3.18 0.80
CA HIS A 44 10.83 2.70 0.04
C HIS A 44 10.60 2.95 -1.46
N GLY A 45 11.50 3.71 -2.06
CA GLY A 45 11.43 4.13 -3.46
C GLY A 45 12.27 3.25 -4.39
N GLU A 46 13.22 3.87 -5.11
CA GLU A 46 14.04 3.21 -6.13
C GLU A 46 15.23 2.42 -5.56
N GLU A 47 15.48 2.48 -4.26
CA GLU A 47 16.67 1.93 -3.61
C GLU A 47 16.79 0.41 -3.76
N MET A 48 15.66 -0.31 -3.88
CA MET A 48 15.61 -1.76 -4.13
C MET A 48 15.32 -2.12 -5.59
N GLY A 49 15.49 -1.17 -6.51
CA GLY A 49 15.25 -1.38 -7.93
C GLY A 49 13.96 -0.74 -8.43
N SER A 50 13.69 -0.93 -9.72
CA SER A 50 12.64 -0.17 -10.40
C SER A 50 11.23 -0.73 -10.21
N SER A 51 11.08 -1.99 -9.80
CA SER A 51 9.80 -2.71 -9.90
C SER A 51 8.98 -2.72 -8.63
N VAL A 52 9.61 -2.63 -7.46
CA VAL A 52 8.93 -2.71 -6.15
C VAL A 52 8.96 -1.36 -5.47
N ARG A 53 7.86 -1.02 -4.80
CA ARG A 53 7.76 0.04 -3.80
C ARG A 53 7.16 -0.55 -2.54
N TYR A 54 7.56 -0.04 -1.40
CA TYR A 54 6.85 -0.31 -0.16
C TYR A 54 6.08 0.94 0.21
N MET A 55 4.86 0.75 0.68
CA MET A 55 4.04 1.82 1.22
C MET A 55 3.47 1.40 2.57
N GLN A 56 3.18 2.38 3.40
CA GLN A 56 2.66 2.20 4.74
C GLN A 56 1.55 3.21 4.99
N ASP A 57 0.46 2.77 5.63
CA ASP A 57 -0.54 3.63 6.22
C ASP A 57 -0.37 3.67 7.76
N GLU A 58 -1.37 4.16 8.49
CA GLU A 58 -1.33 4.19 9.96
C GLU A 58 -1.44 2.80 10.59
N SER A 59 -1.78 1.78 9.83
CA SER A 59 -2.09 0.44 10.33
C SER A 59 -1.01 -0.59 10.04
N ALA A 60 -0.38 -0.58 8.84
CA ALA A 60 0.62 -1.56 8.43
C ALA A 60 1.34 -1.14 7.14
N GLY A 61 2.32 -1.95 6.73
CA GLY A 61 3.03 -1.83 5.46
C GLY A 61 2.68 -2.92 4.46
N ILE A 62 2.92 -2.64 3.16
CA ILE A 62 2.72 -3.61 2.07
C ILE A 62 3.63 -3.30 0.87
N ALA A 63 3.99 -4.33 0.13
CA ALA A 63 4.69 -4.18 -1.13
C ALA A 63 3.71 -3.85 -2.28
N ILE A 64 4.15 -2.98 -3.18
CA ILE A 64 3.48 -2.69 -4.45
C ILE A 64 4.41 -3.11 -5.57
N TYR A 65 3.99 -4.07 -6.36
CA TYR A 65 4.79 -4.56 -7.48
C TYR A 65 4.19 -4.11 -8.81
N SER A 66 5.03 -3.43 -9.60
CA SER A 66 4.70 -3.09 -10.99
C SER A 66 5.96 -3.21 -11.82
N GLY A 67 6.02 -4.12 -12.76
CA GLY A 67 7.22 -4.46 -13.55
C GLY A 67 8.09 -3.24 -13.90
N ALA A 68 7.58 -2.30 -14.67
CA ALA A 68 8.30 -1.08 -15.05
C ALA A 68 7.47 0.20 -14.82
N TRP A 69 6.39 0.13 -14.06
CA TRP A 69 5.42 1.23 -13.85
C TRP A 69 4.84 1.76 -15.17
N GLU A 70 4.79 0.89 -16.20
CA GLU A 70 4.31 1.28 -17.53
C GLU A 70 2.89 1.80 -17.47
N GLY A 71 2.71 3.03 -17.98
CA GLY A 71 1.42 3.74 -17.95
C GLY A 71 1.12 4.50 -16.66
N PHE A 72 1.97 4.42 -15.65
CA PHE A 72 1.84 5.15 -14.39
C PHE A 72 3.06 6.03 -14.12
N THR A 73 2.85 7.12 -13.39
CA THR A 73 3.98 7.87 -12.82
C THR A 73 4.60 7.02 -11.72
N THR A 74 5.91 6.79 -11.82
CA THR A 74 6.66 6.02 -10.82
C THR A 74 6.67 6.75 -9.48
N PRO A 75 6.14 6.15 -8.40
CA PRO A 75 6.15 6.80 -7.09
C PRO A 75 7.56 6.86 -6.49
N SER A 76 7.81 7.92 -5.76
CA SER A 76 9.06 8.17 -5.01
C SER A 76 8.81 8.12 -3.51
N ARG A 77 9.87 7.90 -2.74
CA ARG A 77 9.81 7.93 -1.27
C ARG A 77 9.24 9.26 -0.77
N GLY A 78 8.26 9.21 0.14
CA GLY A 78 7.54 10.36 0.66
C GLY A 78 6.35 10.80 -0.20
N ASP A 79 6.04 10.08 -1.28
CA ASP A 79 4.79 10.30 -1.99
C ASP A 79 3.64 9.59 -1.24
N GLU A 80 2.51 10.28 -1.07
CA GLU A 80 1.26 9.63 -0.73
C GLU A 80 0.61 9.14 -2.02
N ILE A 81 0.33 7.85 -2.08
CA ILE A 81 -0.25 7.23 -3.27
C ILE A 81 -1.54 6.47 -2.95
N THR A 82 -2.46 6.49 -3.91
CA THR A 82 -3.59 5.55 -3.95
C THR A 82 -3.34 4.56 -5.08
N VAL A 83 -3.39 3.27 -4.74
CA VAL A 83 -3.16 2.18 -5.68
C VAL A 83 -4.38 1.28 -5.73
N THR A 84 -4.80 0.91 -6.94
CA THR A 84 -5.79 -0.14 -7.18
C THR A 84 -5.14 -1.25 -7.97
N GLY A 85 -5.20 -2.46 -7.45
CA GLY A 85 -4.57 -3.62 -8.09
C GLY A 85 -5.03 -4.94 -7.50
N GLU A 86 -4.51 -6.01 -8.07
CA GLU A 86 -4.77 -7.37 -7.66
C GLU A 86 -3.80 -7.77 -6.54
N ILE A 87 -4.30 -8.45 -5.51
CA ILE A 87 -3.48 -9.06 -4.46
C ILE A 87 -2.77 -10.28 -5.01
N SER A 88 -1.48 -10.35 -4.81
CA SER A 88 -0.67 -11.53 -5.07
C SER A 88 0.27 -11.85 -3.91
N GLU A 89 0.86 -13.02 -3.97
CA GLU A 89 1.88 -13.47 -3.03
C GLU A 89 3.08 -14.00 -3.82
N TYR A 90 4.24 -13.46 -3.56
CA TYR A 90 5.47 -13.86 -4.19
C TYR A 90 6.50 -14.34 -3.16
N ASN A 91 6.75 -15.65 -3.11
CA ASN A 91 7.66 -16.30 -2.16
C ASN A 91 7.36 -15.96 -0.68
N GLY A 92 6.10 -15.80 -0.33
CA GLY A 92 5.65 -15.42 1.01
C GLY A 92 5.43 -13.91 1.19
N LEU A 93 5.96 -13.05 0.32
CA LEU A 93 5.72 -11.62 0.37
C LEU A 93 4.31 -11.30 -0.17
N LEU A 94 3.48 -10.67 0.67
CA LEU A 94 2.20 -10.14 0.24
C LEU A 94 2.41 -8.84 -0.53
N GLU A 95 1.79 -8.75 -1.72
CA GLU A 95 1.93 -7.58 -2.57
C GLU A 95 0.63 -7.22 -3.31
N VAL A 96 0.48 -5.94 -3.65
CA VAL A 96 -0.49 -5.47 -4.64
C VAL A 96 0.22 -5.37 -5.98
N GLY A 97 -0.14 -6.24 -6.91
CA GLY A 97 0.47 -6.35 -8.24
C GLY A 97 0.50 -7.80 -8.73
N PRO A 98 1.08 -8.07 -9.91
CA PRO A 98 1.60 -7.10 -10.90
C PRO A 98 0.50 -6.36 -11.68
N ASN A 99 -0.77 -6.76 -11.53
CA ASN A 99 -1.90 -6.25 -12.30
C ASN A 99 -2.48 -5.00 -11.64
N LEU A 100 -1.76 -3.87 -11.72
CA LEU A 100 -2.26 -2.59 -11.26
C LEU A 100 -3.25 -2.02 -12.29
N SER A 101 -4.39 -1.51 -11.82
CA SER A 101 -5.39 -0.85 -12.65
C SER A 101 -5.40 0.68 -12.49
N ALA A 102 -4.92 1.20 -11.36
CA ALA A 102 -4.73 2.62 -11.13
C ALA A 102 -3.60 2.90 -10.14
N VAL A 103 -2.87 3.97 -10.37
CA VAL A 103 -1.92 4.57 -9.43
C VAL A 103 -2.09 6.08 -9.49
N THR A 104 -2.36 6.70 -8.37
CA THR A 104 -2.50 8.16 -8.25
C THR A 104 -1.52 8.64 -7.19
N ILE A 105 -0.69 9.64 -7.50
CA ILE A 105 0.11 10.37 -6.53
C ILE A 105 -0.79 11.50 -6.00
N ASN A 106 -1.18 11.41 -4.73
CA ASN A 106 -2.06 12.36 -4.07
C ASN A 106 -1.29 13.61 -3.63
N SER A 107 -0.10 13.40 -3.05
CA SER A 107 0.81 14.46 -2.62
C SER A 107 2.26 13.95 -2.63
N THR A 108 3.23 14.86 -2.53
CA THR A 108 4.66 14.55 -2.58
C THR A 108 5.41 15.22 -1.43
N GLY A 109 6.54 14.64 -1.04
CA GLY A 109 7.40 15.21 0.00
C GLY A 109 6.78 15.16 1.39
N ASN A 110 5.91 14.20 1.65
CA ASN A 110 5.35 13.98 2.96
C ASN A 110 6.41 13.42 3.91
N ASP A 111 6.24 13.70 5.20
CA ASP A 111 6.99 13.01 6.25
C ASP A 111 6.70 11.51 6.17
N LEU A 112 7.72 10.70 6.43
CA LEU A 112 7.54 9.26 6.51
C LEU A 112 6.75 8.91 7.77
N PRO A 113 5.99 7.78 7.76
CA PRO A 113 5.41 7.25 8.98
C PRO A 113 6.47 7.12 10.07
N ASP A 114 6.08 7.35 11.31
CA ASP A 114 6.96 7.11 12.45
C ASP A 114 7.34 5.63 12.46
N PHE A 115 8.65 5.37 12.59
CA PHE A 115 9.12 4.00 12.70
C PHE A 115 9.01 3.51 14.14
N GLU A 116 8.56 2.30 14.30
CA GLU A 116 8.54 1.64 15.59
C GLU A 116 9.93 1.06 15.92
N TYR A 117 10.38 1.23 17.18
CA TYR A 117 11.54 0.52 17.69
C TYR A 117 11.11 -0.88 18.08
N ILE A 118 11.69 -1.87 17.44
CA ILE A 118 11.41 -3.28 17.71
C ILE A 118 12.68 -3.99 18.21
N ASP A 119 12.50 -4.99 19.07
CA ASP A 119 13.57 -5.93 19.36
C ASP A 119 13.74 -6.88 18.17
N LEU A 120 14.99 -7.34 17.95
CA LEU A 120 15.26 -8.31 16.86
C LEU A 120 14.45 -9.60 16.98
N SER A 121 14.00 -9.96 18.19
CA SER A 121 13.11 -11.10 18.43
C SER A 121 11.71 -10.90 17.89
N ASP A 122 11.30 -9.63 17.69
CA ASP A 122 9.97 -9.24 17.20
C ASP A 122 9.97 -9.00 15.69
N PHE A 123 11.11 -9.18 15.05
CA PHE A 123 11.24 -9.11 13.60
C PHE A 123 10.59 -10.35 12.96
N ASN A 124 9.34 -10.21 12.58
CA ASN A 124 8.49 -11.28 12.05
C ASN A 124 7.52 -10.74 11.00
N GLU A 125 6.66 -11.60 10.45
CA GLU A 125 5.67 -11.26 9.42
C GLU A 125 4.73 -10.09 9.80
N GLY A 126 4.54 -9.82 11.10
CA GLY A 126 3.67 -8.74 11.56
C GLY A 126 4.20 -7.35 11.19
N VAL A 127 5.51 -7.21 10.99
CA VAL A 127 6.17 -5.95 10.61
C VAL A 127 6.67 -5.95 9.16
N GLU A 128 6.25 -6.95 8.37
CA GLU A 128 6.62 -7.01 6.97
C GLU A 128 6.08 -5.81 6.19
N GLY A 129 6.95 -5.16 5.44
CA GLY A 129 6.61 -3.98 4.65
C GLY A 129 6.59 -2.67 5.44
N GLU A 130 6.79 -2.72 6.75
CA GLU A 130 6.83 -1.53 7.59
C GLU A 130 8.23 -0.92 7.69
N LEU A 131 8.27 0.36 7.98
CA LEU A 131 9.48 1.06 8.35
C LEU A 131 9.74 0.83 9.85
N VAL A 132 10.73 0.02 10.16
CA VAL A 132 11.09 -0.32 11.55
C VAL A 132 12.51 0.14 11.88
N ASN A 133 12.78 0.34 13.17
CA ASN A 133 14.10 0.65 13.68
C ASN A 133 14.49 -0.34 14.80
N PHE A 134 15.74 -0.68 14.87
CA PHE A 134 16.29 -1.49 15.96
C PHE A 134 17.71 -1.05 16.28
N ASP A 135 18.06 -1.09 17.56
CA ASP A 135 19.38 -0.72 18.05
C ASP A 135 20.25 -1.97 18.28
N GLY A 136 21.56 -1.77 18.20
CA GLY A 136 22.53 -2.78 18.60
C GLY A 136 22.68 -4.00 17.68
N ALA A 137 22.07 -3.95 16.48
CA ALA A 137 22.27 -5.03 15.52
C ALA A 137 23.70 -5.04 14.98
N GLN A 138 24.29 -6.22 14.92
CA GLN A 138 25.56 -6.45 14.30
C GLN A 138 25.43 -7.60 13.29
N PHE A 139 25.81 -7.34 12.04
CA PHE A 139 25.92 -8.41 11.06
C PHE A 139 27.08 -9.34 11.44
N GLN A 140 26.83 -10.65 11.48
CA GLN A 140 27.82 -11.66 11.83
C GLN A 140 29.05 -11.57 10.91
N ASP A 141 28.83 -11.25 9.63
CA ASP A 141 29.86 -11.12 8.61
C ASP A 141 30.21 -9.64 8.31
N GLY A 142 29.90 -8.73 9.26
CA GLY A 142 30.21 -7.31 9.13
C GLY A 142 31.70 -7.07 8.86
N GLY A 143 31.97 -6.36 7.76
CA GLY A 143 33.34 -6.10 7.30
C GLY A 143 33.89 -7.10 6.28
N SER A 144 33.15 -8.15 5.96
CA SER A 144 33.47 -9.05 4.86
C SER A 144 32.98 -8.48 3.52
N THR A 145 33.70 -8.79 2.45
CA THR A 145 33.28 -8.44 1.08
C THR A 145 32.41 -9.59 0.54
N PHE A 146 31.26 -9.26 -0.03
CA PHE A 146 30.36 -10.22 -0.68
C PHE A 146 30.69 -10.31 -2.17
#